data_f4bdbf68987b6b4a262a297480d6ddd7
#
_entry.id   f4bdbf68987b6b4a262a297480d6ddd7
#
_cell.length_a   1.000
_cell.length_b   1.000
_cell.length_c   1.000
_cell.angle_alpha   90.00
_cell.angle_beta   90.00
_cell.angle_gamma   90.00
#
_symmetry.space_group_name_H-M   'P 1'
#
loop_
_entity.id
_entity.type
_entity.pdbx_description
1 polymer ?
#
loop_
_entity_poly.entity_id
_entity_poly.type
_entity_poly.pdbx_seq_one_letter_code
_entity_poly.pdbx_strand_id
1 'polypeptide(L)'
;TVARNAPQSKIDSLVQAFEELRREISDPAPLNRLMAKNRFYDCMIDCADNDALGTSLRMLNARVTLLRSASLQRPGRTAHSLNELELLVAAIRRRDPEAAHAAAILHVRSAAAAALEHFSEAETREAN
;
A
#
# COMPACT_ATOMS: atom_id res chain seq x y z
N THR A 1 -18.24 2.14 -0.24
CA THR A 1 -16.80 2.31 -0.49
C THR A 1 -16.11 3.00 0.68
N VAL A 2 -14.80 2.82 0.80
CA VAL A 2 -13.99 3.46 1.85
C VAL A 2 -14.19 4.98 1.83
N ALA A 3 -14.06 5.60 0.65
CA ALA A 3 -14.13 7.05 0.52
C ALA A 3 -15.50 7.64 0.87
N ARG A 4 -16.57 6.90 0.62
CA ARG A 4 -17.94 7.40 0.80
C ARG A 4 -18.49 7.12 2.19
N ASN A 5 -18.27 5.92 2.72
CA ASN A 5 -19.00 5.38 3.86
C ASN A 5 -18.22 5.24 5.15
N ALA A 6 -16.88 5.32 5.12
CA ALA A 6 -16.06 5.12 6.30
C ALA A 6 -16.35 6.19 7.38
N PRO A 7 -16.45 5.80 8.66
CA PRO A 7 -16.53 6.77 9.75
C PRO A 7 -15.30 7.68 9.76
N GLN A 8 -15.48 8.93 10.17
CA GLN A 8 -14.38 9.91 10.22
C GLN A 8 -13.23 9.43 11.09
N SER A 9 -13.51 8.75 12.21
CA SER A 9 -12.46 8.22 13.09
C SER A 9 -11.55 7.22 12.39
N LYS A 10 -12.09 6.40 11.49
CA LYS A 10 -11.29 5.45 10.71
C LYS A 10 -10.45 6.15 9.64
N ILE A 11 -11.00 7.20 9.03
CA ILE A 11 -10.25 8.03 8.08
C ILE A 11 -9.09 8.72 8.80
N ASP A 12 -9.32 9.25 10.00
CA ASP A 12 -8.28 9.89 10.80
C ASP A 12 -7.16 8.90 11.15
N SER A 13 -7.51 7.66 11.50
CA SER A 13 -6.53 6.60 11.76
C SER A 13 -5.72 6.27 10.52
N LEU A 14 -6.35 6.24 9.35
CA LEU A 14 -5.68 6.01 8.08
C LEU A 14 -4.68 7.13 7.77
N VAL A 15 -5.07 8.38 7.97
CA VAL A 15 -4.18 9.53 7.77
C VAL A 15 -2.98 9.45 8.70
N GLN A 16 -3.20 9.10 9.97
CA GLN A 16 -2.11 8.92 10.93
C GLN A 16 -1.16 7.80 10.50
N ALA A 17 -1.70 6.66 10.07
CA ALA A 17 -0.88 5.55 9.59
C ALA A 17 -0.06 5.94 8.36
N PHE A 18 -0.62 6.76 7.47
CA PHE A 18 0.11 7.28 6.32
C PHE A 18 1.26 8.20 6.74
N GLU A 19 1.04 9.08 7.71
CA GLU A 19 2.11 9.95 8.22
C GLU A 19 3.22 9.15 8.91
N GLU A 20 2.89 8.08 9.61
CA GLU A 20 3.87 7.16 10.17
C GLU A 20 4.68 6.47 9.06
N LEU A 21 4.00 6.01 8.01
CA LEU A 21 4.66 5.41 6.85
C LEU A 21 5.63 6.40 6.20
N ARG A 22 5.21 7.64 6.05
CA ARG A 22 6.05 8.70 5.47
C ARG A 22 7.34 8.89 6.28
N ARG A 23 7.23 8.87 7.62
CA ARG A 23 8.40 9.00 8.49
C ARG A 23 9.31 7.78 8.45
N GLU A 24 8.74 6.58 8.41
CA GLU A 24 9.50 5.34 8.49
C GLU A 24 10.01 4.83 7.14
N ILE A 25 9.57 5.43 6.03
CA ILE A 25 9.96 4.97 4.70
C ILE A 25 11.47 5.12 4.46
N SER A 26 12.12 6.03 5.17
CA SER A 26 13.57 6.27 5.09
C SER A 26 14.36 5.49 6.14
N ASP A 27 13.70 4.68 6.96
CA ASP A 27 14.39 3.86 7.96
C ASP A 27 15.32 2.88 7.24
N PRO A 28 16.61 2.76 7.68
CA PRO A 28 17.53 1.82 7.05
C PRO A 28 17.15 0.36 7.25
N ALA A 29 16.33 0.04 8.26
CA ALA A 29 15.89 -1.33 8.51
C ALA A 29 14.72 -1.70 7.60
N PRO A 30 14.90 -2.66 6.65
CA PRO A 30 13.81 -3.05 5.74
C PRO A 30 12.56 -3.54 6.46
N LEU A 31 12.73 -4.22 7.60
CA LEU A 31 11.59 -4.72 8.37
C LEU A 31 10.71 -3.60 8.89
N ASN A 32 11.31 -2.49 9.37
CA ASN A 32 10.56 -1.34 9.87
C ASN A 32 9.75 -0.70 8.76
N ARG A 33 10.32 -0.57 7.56
CA ARG A 33 9.59 -0.06 6.39
C ARG A 33 8.41 -0.95 6.02
N LEU A 34 8.63 -2.25 6.00
CA LEU A 34 7.59 -3.22 5.65
C LEU A 34 6.46 -3.21 6.69
N MET A 35 6.80 -3.15 7.98
CA MET A 35 5.79 -3.10 9.05
C MET A 35 4.95 -1.84 8.99
N ALA A 36 5.56 -0.69 8.72
CA ALA A 36 4.83 0.57 8.56
C ALA A 36 3.83 0.49 7.39
N LYS A 37 4.26 -0.10 6.28
CA LYS A 37 3.40 -0.28 5.11
C LYS A 37 2.25 -1.25 5.42
N ASN A 38 2.51 -2.32 6.13
CA ASN A 38 1.47 -3.27 6.53
C ASN A 38 0.45 -2.61 7.47
N ARG A 39 0.89 -1.78 8.43
CA ARG A 39 -0.03 -1.03 9.29
C ARG A 39 -0.93 -0.10 8.49
N PHE A 40 -0.38 0.57 7.47
CA PHE A 40 -1.17 1.42 6.59
C PHE A 40 -2.25 0.61 5.86
N TYR A 41 -1.89 -0.54 5.29
CA TYR A 41 -2.86 -1.39 4.59
C TYR A 41 -3.91 -1.96 5.54
N ASP A 42 -3.56 -2.30 6.78
CA ASP A 42 -4.53 -2.74 7.78
C ASP A 42 -5.55 -1.64 8.08
N CYS A 43 -5.11 -0.40 8.18
CA CYS A 43 -6.03 0.73 8.35
C CYS A 43 -6.94 0.93 7.14
N MET A 44 -6.42 0.73 5.92
CA MET A 44 -7.24 0.76 4.71
C MET A 44 -8.34 -0.30 4.75
N ILE A 45 -7.99 -1.51 5.15
CA ILE A 45 -8.93 -2.62 5.23
C ILE A 45 -9.98 -2.36 6.31
N ASP A 46 -9.57 -1.80 7.45
CA ASP A 46 -10.49 -1.44 8.54
C ASP A 46 -11.50 -0.37 8.14
N CYS A 47 -11.17 0.46 7.16
CA CYS A 47 -12.11 1.44 6.62
C CYS A 47 -13.22 0.79 5.77
N ALA A 48 -13.07 -0.46 5.35
CA ALA A 48 -14.10 -1.15 4.57
C ALA A 48 -15.30 -1.51 5.45
N ASP A 49 -16.50 -1.37 4.91
CA ASP A 49 -17.76 -1.57 5.64
C ASP A 49 -18.16 -3.04 5.80
N ASN A 50 -17.33 -3.98 5.40
CA ASN A 50 -17.69 -5.39 5.36
C ASN A 50 -16.62 -6.23 6.06
N ASP A 51 -16.95 -6.76 7.25
CA ASP A 51 -16.02 -7.55 8.07
C ASP A 51 -15.52 -8.81 7.35
N ALA A 52 -16.39 -9.48 6.60
CA ALA A 52 -16.00 -10.68 5.84
C ALA A 52 -15.00 -10.31 4.74
N LEU A 53 -15.25 -9.22 4.02
CA LEU A 53 -14.33 -8.70 3.01
C LEU A 53 -13.01 -8.29 3.66
N GLY A 54 -13.08 -7.58 4.79
CA GLY A 54 -11.90 -7.17 5.54
C GLY A 54 -11.02 -8.36 5.93
N THR A 55 -11.62 -9.42 6.45
CA THR A 55 -10.92 -10.65 6.82
C THR A 55 -10.24 -11.29 5.60
N SER A 56 -10.97 -11.39 4.49
CA SER A 56 -10.43 -11.95 3.23
C SER A 56 -9.25 -11.12 2.72
N LEU A 57 -9.35 -9.80 2.77
CA LEU A 57 -8.28 -8.90 2.34
C LEU A 57 -7.05 -9.01 3.24
N ARG A 58 -7.22 -9.18 4.56
CA ARG A 58 -6.10 -9.40 5.48
C ARG A 58 -5.36 -10.69 5.16
N MET A 59 -6.08 -11.76 4.87
CA MET A 59 -5.48 -13.03 4.48
C MET A 59 -4.71 -12.90 3.18
N LEU A 60 -5.28 -12.23 2.18
CA LEU A 60 -4.63 -11.98 0.91
C LEU A 60 -3.40 -11.09 1.10
N ASN A 61 -3.52 -10.04 1.90
CA ASN A 61 -2.40 -9.13 2.20
C ASN A 61 -1.21 -9.87 2.79
N ALA A 62 -1.46 -10.81 3.72
CA ALA A 62 -0.39 -11.63 4.30
C ALA A 62 0.32 -12.45 3.22
N ARG A 63 -0.43 -13.00 2.26
CA ARG A 63 0.15 -13.81 1.18
C ARG A 63 0.95 -12.98 0.17
N VAL A 64 0.59 -11.71 -0.03
CA VAL A 64 1.30 -10.86 -0.99
C VAL A 64 2.43 -10.04 -0.36
N THR A 65 2.71 -10.24 0.94
CA THR A 65 3.77 -9.50 1.63
C THR A 65 5.13 -9.68 0.94
N LEU A 66 5.42 -10.87 0.44
CA LEU A 66 6.67 -11.14 -0.28
C LEU A 66 6.76 -10.31 -1.56
N LEU A 67 5.68 -10.24 -2.33
CA LEU A 67 5.62 -9.43 -3.55
C LEU A 67 5.80 -7.94 -3.24
N ARG A 68 5.20 -7.47 -2.15
CA ARG A 68 5.34 -6.08 -1.70
C ARG A 68 6.78 -5.76 -1.32
N SER A 69 7.44 -6.67 -0.61
CA SER A 69 8.86 -6.53 -0.25
C SER A 69 9.74 -6.45 -1.50
N ALA A 70 9.50 -7.31 -2.50
CA ALA A 70 10.23 -7.29 -3.76
C ALA A 70 10.02 -5.96 -4.51
N SER A 71 8.78 -5.45 -4.55
CA SER A 71 8.46 -4.17 -5.17
C SER A 71 9.27 -3.02 -4.54
N LEU A 72 9.36 -3.00 -3.21
CA LEU A 72 10.06 -1.93 -2.48
C LEU A 72 11.58 -1.93 -2.69
N GLN A 73 12.15 -3.02 -3.21
CA GLN A 73 13.58 -3.09 -3.50
C GLN A 73 13.97 -2.42 -4.81
N ARG A 74 13.02 -2.06 -5.65
CA ARG A 74 13.32 -1.38 -6.91
C ARG A 74 13.78 0.06 -6.66
N PRO A 75 14.85 0.54 -7.35
CA PRO A 75 15.31 1.93 -7.20
C PRO A 75 14.19 2.93 -7.49
N GLY A 76 14.01 3.88 -6.59
CA GLY A 76 13.00 4.92 -6.72
C GLY A 76 11.56 4.47 -6.43
N ARG A 77 11.31 3.17 -6.26
CA ARG A 77 9.95 2.66 -6.01
C ARG A 77 9.37 3.19 -4.70
N THR A 78 10.19 3.31 -3.67
CA THR A 78 9.76 3.82 -2.37
C THR A 78 9.14 5.21 -2.48
N ALA A 79 9.82 6.13 -3.16
CA ALA A 79 9.32 7.49 -3.36
C ALA A 79 8.04 7.51 -4.22
N HIS A 80 8.01 6.73 -5.30
CA HIS A 80 6.83 6.62 -6.16
C HIS A 80 5.64 6.02 -5.42
N SER A 81 5.88 4.97 -4.62
CA SER A 81 4.84 4.34 -3.81
C SER A 81 4.22 5.34 -2.84
N LEU A 82 5.07 6.14 -2.17
CA LEU A 82 4.59 7.14 -1.22
C LEU A 82 3.72 8.19 -1.91
N ASN A 83 4.14 8.67 -3.08
CA ASN A 83 3.35 9.64 -3.86
C ASN A 83 2.00 9.05 -4.30
N GLU A 84 1.98 7.81 -4.73
CA GLU A 84 0.74 7.11 -5.12
C GLU A 84 -0.22 6.99 -3.94
N LEU A 85 0.29 6.62 -2.78
CA LEU A 85 -0.52 6.48 -1.56
C LEU A 85 -1.00 7.84 -1.06
N GLU A 86 -0.21 8.89 -1.22
CA GLU A 86 -0.64 10.25 -0.88
C GLU A 86 -1.86 10.69 -1.70
N LEU A 87 -1.86 10.40 -3.00
CA LEU A 87 -3.01 10.67 -3.86
C LEU A 87 -4.26 9.90 -3.40
N LEU A 88 -4.07 8.64 -3.03
CA LEU A 88 -5.17 7.80 -2.53
C LEU A 88 -5.75 8.36 -1.23
N VAL A 89 -4.90 8.68 -0.26
CA VAL A 89 -5.34 9.22 1.03
C VAL A 89 -6.03 10.57 0.84
N ALA A 90 -5.50 11.42 -0.02
CA ALA A 90 -6.12 12.72 -0.33
C ALA A 90 -7.53 12.55 -0.92
N ALA A 91 -7.70 11.60 -1.83
CA ALA A 91 -9.00 11.31 -2.43
C ALA A 91 -9.99 10.78 -1.38
N ILE A 92 -9.55 9.93 -0.47
CA ILE A 92 -10.39 9.41 0.62
C ILE A 92 -10.80 10.54 1.56
N ARG A 93 -9.88 11.44 1.90
CA ARG A 93 -10.19 12.59 2.76
C ARG A 93 -11.23 13.52 2.15
N ARG A 94 -11.19 13.70 0.82
CA ARG A 94 -12.18 14.49 0.09
C ARG A 94 -13.50 13.73 -0.11
N ARG A 95 -13.54 12.46 0.25
CA ARG A 95 -14.67 11.55 0.00
C ARG A 95 -15.04 11.47 -1.48
N ASP A 96 -14.01 11.39 -2.33
CA ASP A 96 -14.11 11.25 -3.78
C ASP A 96 -13.84 9.79 -4.16
N PRO A 97 -14.88 8.96 -4.35
CA PRO A 97 -14.68 7.53 -4.63
C PRO A 97 -14.06 7.26 -6.00
N GLU A 98 -14.31 8.08 -6.99
CA GLU A 98 -13.73 7.89 -8.33
C GLU A 98 -12.23 8.15 -8.32
N ALA A 99 -11.79 9.24 -7.68
CA ALA A 99 -10.38 9.56 -7.54
C ALA A 99 -9.66 8.52 -6.68
N ALA A 100 -10.30 8.04 -5.60
CA ALA A 100 -9.73 6.99 -4.75
C ALA A 100 -9.54 5.68 -5.53
N HIS A 101 -10.53 5.30 -6.33
CA HIS A 101 -10.44 4.10 -7.16
C HIS A 101 -9.30 4.19 -8.17
N ALA A 102 -9.20 5.32 -8.88
CA ALA A 102 -8.13 5.55 -9.86
C ALA A 102 -6.75 5.51 -9.21
N ALA A 103 -6.59 6.14 -8.05
CA ALA A 103 -5.33 6.15 -7.31
C ALA A 103 -4.95 4.74 -6.82
N ALA A 104 -5.92 3.95 -6.35
CA ALA A 104 -5.69 2.58 -5.91
C ALA A 104 -5.23 1.69 -7.07
N ILE A 105 -5.88 1.80 -8.24
CA ILE A 105 -5.50 1.03 -9.42
C ILE A 105 -4.09 1.39 -9.87
N LEU A 106 -3.76 2.67 -9.91
CA LEU A 106 -2.41 3.12 -10.28
C LEU A 106 -1.37 2.49 -9.34
N HIS A 107 -1.60 2.55 -8.04
CA HIS A 107 -0.67 2.00 -7.05
C HIS A 107 -0.48 0.49 -7.23
N VAL A 108 -1.56 -0.27 -7.39
CA VAL A 108 -1.48 -1.73 -7.56
C VAL A 108 -0.73 -2.09 -8.84
N ARG A 109 -1.02 -1.43 -9.95
CA ARG A 109 -0.34 -1.68 -11.23
C ARG A 109 1.14 -1.37 -11.14
N SER A 110 1.51 -0.24 -10.53
CA SER A 110 2.91 0.15 -10.38
C SER A 110 3.67 -0.81 -9.46
N ALA A 111 3.05 -1.25 -8.38
CA ALA A 111 3.64 -2.22 -7.46
C ALA A 111 3.85 -3.58 -8.13
N ALA A 112 2.87 -4.04 -8.90
CA ALA A 112 2.97 -5.30 -9.64
C ALA A 112 4.09 -5.24 -10.69
N ALA A 113 4.19 -4.15 -11.44
CA ALA A 113 5.24 -3.97 -12.44
C ALA A 113 6.62 -3.99 -11.78
N ALA A 114 6.81 -3.29 -10.66
CA ALA A 114 8.08 -3.27 -9.94
C ALA A 114 8.47 -4.65 -9.41
N ALA A 115 7.50 -5.40 -8.86
CA ALA A 115 7.74 -6.75 -8.36
C ALA A 115 8.13 -7.71 -9.49
N LEU A 116 7.44 -7.64 -10.63
CA LEU A 116 7.76 -8.47 -11.79
C LEU A 116 9.16 -8.19 -12.33
N GLU A 117 9.56 -6.93 -12.41
CA GLU A 117 10.91 -6.56 -12.81
C GLU A 117 11.95 -7.14 -11.86
N HIS A 118 11.71 -7.06 -10.54
CA HIS A 118 12.62 -7.59 -9.54
C HIS A 118 12.83 -9.10 -9.72
N PHE A 119 11.75 -9.88 -9.88
CA PHE A 119 11.84 -11.32 -10.07
C PHE A 119 12.46 -11.68 -11.41
N SER A 120 12.18 -10.95 -12.46
CA SER A 120 12.78 -11.17 -13.78
C SER A 120 14.30 -11.00 -13.75
N GLU A 121 14.79 -9.95 -13.09
CA GLU A 121 16.22 -9.73 -12.90
C GLU A 121 16.87 -10.84 -12.07
N ALA A 122 16.21 -11.32 -11.01
CA ALA A 122 16.70 -12.41 -10.18
C ALA A 122 16.87 -13.70 -11.00
N GLU A 123 15.88 -14.04 -11.85
CA GLU A 123 15.96 -15.19 -12.74
C GLU A 123 17.12 -15.05 -13.72
N THR A 124 17.32 -13.89 -14.31
CA THR A 124 18.44 -13.64 -15.21
C THR A 124 19.78 -13.83 -14.51
N ARG A 125 19.92 -13.35 -13.27
CA ARG A 125 21.15 -13.53 -12.52
C ARG A 125 21.43 -15.00 -12.18
N GLU A 126 20.41 -15.78 -11.85
CA GLU A 126 20.54 -17.20 -11.57
C GLU A 126 20.91 -18.01 -12.83
N ALA A 127 20.43 -17.60 -14.00
CA ALA A 127 20.70 -18.25 -15.26
C ALA A 127 22.15 -18.03 -15.75
N ASN A 128 22.82 -17.00 -15.25
CA ASN A 128 24.20 -16.67 -15.61
C ASN A 128 25.17 -17.15 -14.54
#